data_491ce53fadd498cd9f939f1e6106ef98
#
_entry.id   491ce53fadd498cd9f939f1e6106ef98
#
_cell.length_a   1.000
_cell.length_b   1.000
_cell.length_c   1.000
_cell.angle_alpha   90.00
_cell.angle_beta   90.00
_cell.angle_gamma   90.00
#
_symmetry.space_group_name_H-M   'P 1'
#
loop_
_entity.id
_entity.type
_entity.pdbx_description
1 polymer ?
#
loop_
_entity_poly.entity_id
_entity_poly.type
_entity_poly.pdbx_seq_one_letter_code
_entity_poly.pdbx_strand_id
1 'polypeptide(L)'
;YCDDCGEITVSREDPTCCAHCGSKNIRREEDVLDTWFSSALWPFSTMGWPEKTEELDYWYPTSVMVTGYDIIFFWVARMIFSAMEQMHEEPFKTVFIHGLVRDSLGRKMSKSLGNGIDPLDMIDQYGADALRFNLITGNSPGNDMRFYVEKCEAMRNFCNKLWNASRFVMMNLTVTE
;
A
#
# COMPACT_ATOMS: atom_id res chain seq x y z
N TYR A 1 -3.96 -17.39 -28.63
CA TYR A 1 -5.19 -17.87 -29.22
C TYR A 1 -4.87 -18.73 -30.45
N CYS A 2 -5.60 -19.80 -30.62
CA CYS A 2 -5.54 -20.64 -31.84
C CYS A 2 -6.71 -20.30 -32.75
N ASP A 3 -6.41 -19.88 -33.98
CA ASP A 3 -7.46 -19.51 -34.94
C ASP A 3 -8.14 -20.76 -35.59
N ASP A 4 -7.56 -21.96 -35.42
CA ASP A 4 -8.14 -23.17 -35.94
C ASP A 4 -9.11 -23.87 -34.98
N CYS A 5 -8.85 -23.86 -33.67
CA CYS A 5 -9.73 -24.52 -32.69
C CYS A 5 -10.36 -23.56 -31.67
N GLY A 6 -9.97 -22.28 -31.65
CA GLY A 6 -10.48 -21.26 -30.73
C GLY A 6 -9.94 -21.34 -29.30
N GLU A 7 -9.11 -22.33 -28.98
CA GLU A 7 -8.57 -22.53 -27.64
C GLU A 7 -7.38 -21.64 -27.34
N ILE A 8 -7.12 -21.42 -26.03
CA ILE A 8 -6.04 -20.58 -25.54
C ILE A 8 -4.89 -21.44 -25.05
N THR A 9 -3.68 -21.16 -25.53
CA THR A 9 -2.45 -21.74 -24.99
C THR A 9 -1.79 -20.76 -24.07
N VAL A 10 -1.59 -21.12 -22.80
CA VAL A 10 -0.85 -20.32 -21.79
C VAL A 10 0.52 -20.96 -21.60
N SER A 11 1.58 -20.18 -21.75
CA SER A 11 2.97 -20.65 -21.63
C SER A 11 3.86 -19.57 -21.05
N ARG A 12 4.93 -19.96 -20.36
CA ARG A 12 5.98 -19.04 -19.90
C ARG A 12 6.89 -18.55 -21.03
N GLU A 13 7.05 -19.38 -22.06
CA GLU A 13 7.80 -19.07 -23.27
C GLU A 13 6.85 -18.93 -24.45
N ASP A 14 7.26 -18.27 -25.52
CA ASP A 14 6.44 -18.10 -26.70
C ASP A 14 6.16 -19.48 -27.34
N PRO A 15 4.90 -19.94 -27.36
CA PRO A 15 4.57 -21.23 -27.92
C PRO A 15 4.69 -21.23 -29.46
N THR A 16 5.12 -22.33 -30.04
CA THR A 16 5.25 -22.49 -31.48
C THR A 16 4.02 -23.16 -32.14
N CYS A 17 3.14 -23.71 -31.29
CA CYS A 17 1.89 -24.36 -31.73
C CYS A 17 0.87 -24.35 -30.59
N CYS A 18 -0.39 -24.56 -30.97
CA CYS A 18 -1.50 -24.73 -30.04
C CYS A 18 -1.32 -26.00 -29.20
N ALA A 19 -1.45 -25.87 -27.86
CA ALA A 19 -1.35 -27.01 -26.94
C ALA A 19 -2.52 -28.01 -27.08
N HIS A 20 -3.65 -27.58 -27.65
CA HIS A 20 -4.86 -28.41 -27.78
C HIS A 20 -4.94 -29.18 -29.11
N CYS A 21 -4.70 -28.50 -30.24
CA CYS A 21 -4.85 -29.11 -31.56
C CYS A 21 -3.54 -29.23 -32.35
N GLY A 22 -2.42 -28.72 -31.82
CA GLY A 22 -1.11 -28.75 -32.49
C GLY A 22 -0.95 -27.79 -33.67
N SER A 23 -1.96 -26.98 -33.98
CA SER A 23 -1.89 -26.01 -35.08
C SER A 23 -0.83 -24.97 -34.83
N LYS A 24 -0.16 -24.53 -35.90
CA LYS A 24 0.77 -23.40 -35.89
C LYS A 24 0.07 -22.04 -36.13
N ASN A 25 -1.23 -22.07 -36.42
CA ASN A 25 -2.02 -20.87 -36.65
C ASN A 25 -2.45 -20.25 -35.31
N ILE A 26 -1.48 -19.70 -34.61
CA ILE A 26 -1.66 -19.09 -33.29
C ILE A 26 -1.29 -17.62 -33.36
N ARG A 27 -2.02 -16.77 -32.58
CA ARG A 27 -1.73 -15.37 -32.41
C ARG A 27 -1.57 -15.06 -30.94
N ARG A 28 -0.68 -14.12 -30.62
CA ARG A 28 -0.45 -13.64 -29.26
C ARG A 28 -1.59 -12.72 -28.81
N GLU A 29 -1.89 -12.75 -27.52
CA GLU A 29 -2.71 -11.72 -26.87
C GLU A 29 -1.98 -10.37 -26.92
N GLU A 30 -2.66 -9.33 -27.40
CA GLU A 30 -2.10 -7.98 -27.49
C GLU A 30 -2.38 -7.15 -26.23
N ASP A 31 -3.45 -7.51 -25.51
CA ASP A 31 -3.80 -6.83 -24.27
C ASP A 31 -2.87 -7.26 -23.12
N VAL A 32 -2.69 -6.36 -22.18
CA VAL A 32 -1.99 -6.64 -20.91
C VAL A 32 -3.00 -6.89 -19.80
N LEU A 33 -2.61 -7.69 -18.80
CA LEU A 33 -3.44 -7.91 -17.63
C LEU A 33 -3.70 -6.60 -16.89
N ASP A 34 -4.87 -6.49 -16.27
CA ASP A 34 -5.25 -5.38 -15.42
C ASP A 34 -4.24 -5.19 -14.28
N THR A 35 -3.83 -3.95 -14.04
CA THR A 35 -2.90 -3.59 -12.94
C THR A 35 -3.39 -4.13 -11.59
N TRP A 36 -4.70 -4.11 -11.35
CA TRP A 36 -5.29 -4.60 -10.12
C TRP A 36 -5.23 -6.12 -9.96
N PHE A 37 -4.97 -6.87 -11.03
CA PHE A 37 -4.82 -8.32 -10.93
C PHE A 37 -3.62 -8.70 -10.06
N SER A 38 -2.43 -8.23 -10.40
CA SER A 38 -1.23 -8.50 -9.59
C SER A 38 -1.28 -7.85 -8.21
N SER A 39 -1.89 -6.66 -8.10
CA SER A 39 -2.13 -5.99 -6.82
C SER A 39 -3.02 -6.81 -5.88
N ALA A 40 -3.95 -7.59 -6.42
CA ALA A 40 -4.82 -8.49 -5.66
C ALA A 40 -4.07 -9.69 -5.05
N LEU A 41 -2.93 -10.06 -5.60
CA LEU A 41 -2.11 -11.16 -5.10
C LEU A 41 -1.19 -10.76 -3.93
N TRP A 42 -1.14 -9.47 -3.61
CA TRP A 42 -0.23 -8.90 -2.61
C TRP A 42 -0.15 -9.69 -1.28
N PRO A 43 -1.27 -10.10 -0.65
CA PRO A 43 -1.22 -10.72 0.68
C PRO A 43 -0.46 -12.04 0.75
N PHE A 44 -0.21 -12.69 -0.37
CA PHE A 44 0.45 -13.99 -0.43
C PHE A 44 1.60 -14.04 -1.44
N SER A 45 1.54 -13.31 -2.55
CA SER A 45 2.61 -13.33 -3.55
C SER A 45 3.92 -12.71 -3.06
N THR A 46 3.85 -11.71 -2.17
CA THR A 46 5.03 -11.08 -1.57
C THR A 46 5.76 -11.99 -0.58
N MET A 47 5.11 -13.04 -0.14
CA MET A 47 5.66 -14.05 0.76
C MET A 47 6.06 -15.35 0.03
N GLY A 48 6.15 -15.29 -1.30
CA GLY A 48 6.71 -16.35 -2.12
C GLY A 48 5.72 -17.25 -2.85
N TRP A 49 4.38 -17.06 -2.66
CA TRP A 49 3.41 -17.82 -3.45
C TRP A 49 3.71 -17.70 -4.95
N PRO A 50 3.60 -18.77 -5.76
CA PRO A 50 2.94 -20.07 -5.47
C PRO A 50 3.80 -21.10 -4.74
N GLU A 51 5.04 -20.79 -4.39
CA GLU A 51 5.90 -21.70 -3.62
C GLU A 51 5.46 -21.74 -2.15
N LYS A 52 5.72 -22.89 -1.51
CA LYS A 52 5.53 -23.01 -0.06
C LYS A 52 6.79 -22.53 0.65
N THR A 53 6.72 -21.34 1.23
CA THR A 53 7.81 -20.72 1.95
C THR A 53 7.51 -20.65 3.44
N GLU A 54 8.55 -20.54 4.27
CA GLU A 54 8.41 -20.35 5.72
C GLU A 54 7.70 -19.04 6.05
N GLU A 55 7.95 -17.99 5.26
CA GLU A 55 7.30 -16.69 5.40
C GLU A 55 5.80 -16.78 5.14
N LEU A 56 5.38 -17.51 4.09
CA LEU A 56 3.98 -17.71 3.78
C LEU A 56 3.27 -18.51 4.88
N ASP A 57 3.87 -19.57 5.36
CA ASP A 57 3.30 -20.41 6.42
C ASP A 57 3.19 -19.64 7.76
N TYR A 58 4.11 -18.71 8.03
CA TYR A 58 4.14 -17.97 9.29
C TYR A 58 3.25 -16.71 9.28
N TRP A 59 3.25 -15.95 8.17
CA TRP A 59 2.62 -14.63 8.12
C TRP A 59 1.24 -14.62 7.49
N TYR A 60 0.85 -15.68 6.75
CA TYR A 60 -0.46 -15.76 6.13
C TYR A 60 -1.41 -16.62 7.01
N PRO A 61 -2.66 -16.20 7.24
CA PRO A 61 -3.24 -14.89 6.93
C PRO A 61 -2.72 -13.78 7.83
N THR A 62 -2.67 -12.55 7.31
CA THR A 62 -2.20 -11.39 8.07
C THR A 62 -3.27 -10.89 9.05
N SER A 63 -2.84 -10.12 10.08
CA SER A 63 -3.77 -9.68 11.13
C SER A 63 -4.64 -8.51 10.69
N VAL A 64 -4.04 -7.49 10.07
CA VAL A 64 -4.72 -6.24 9.74
C VAL A 64 -4.27 -5.72 8.38
N MET A 65 -5.23 -5.42 7.52
CA MET A 65 -5.05 -4.66 6.28
C MET A 65 -5.39 -3.20 6.52
N VAL A 66 -4.45 -2.30 6.23
CA VAL A 66 -4.65 -0.85 6.34
C VAL A 66 -4.84 -0.25 4.95
N THR A 67 -5.92 0.49 4.73
CA THR A 67 -6.27 1.03 3.42
C THR A 67 -7.02 2.35 3.51
N GLY A 68 -6.95 3.16 2.44
CA GLY A 68 -7.90 4.24 2.21
C GLY A 68 -9.26 3.72 1.76
N TYR A 69 -10.32 4.47 2.03
CA TYR A 69 -11.68 4.08 1.63
C TYR A 69 -11.87 4.07 0.10
N ASP A 70 -11.07 4.82 -0.63
CA ASP A 70 -11.21 5.00 -2.07
C ASP A 70 -10.78 3.79 -2.91
N ILE A 71 -10.02 2.87 -2.32
CA ILE A 71 -9.55 1.65 -2.99
C ILE A 71 -10.07 0.34 -2.34
N ILE A 72 -11.08 0.43 -1.50
CA ILE A 72 -11.69 -0.78 -0.90
C ILE A 72 -12.17 -1.72 -1.99
N PHE A 73 -12.90 -1.21 -2.98
CA PHE A 73 -13.47 -2.03 -4.03
C PHE A 73 -12.42 -2.54 -5.02
N PHE A 74 -11.51 -1.66 -5.44
CA PHE A 74 -10.52 -2.03 -6.45
C PHE A 74 -9.36 -2.87 -5.89
N TRP A 75 -9.04 -2.75 -4.63
CA TRP A 75 -7.90 -3.44 -4.04
C TRP A 75 -8.29 -4.44 -2.96
N VAL A 76 -8.98 -4.01 -1.92
CA VAL A 76 -9.29 -4.89 -0.77
C VAL A 76 -10.20 -6.04 -1.16
N ALA A 77 -11.31 -5.75 -1.85
CA ALA A 77 -12.24 -6.78 -2.30
C ALA A 77 -11.54 -7.77 -3.28
N ARG A 78 -10.66 -7.26 -4.16
CA ARG A 78 -9.90 -8.10 -5.07
C ARG A 78 -8.90 -9.00 -4.35
N MET A 79 -8.21 -8.50 -3.32
CA MET A 79 -7.35 -9.34 -2.47
C MET A 79 -8.15 -10.45 -1.79
N ILE A 80 -9.35 -10.15 -1.29
CA ILE A 80 -10.18 -11.14 -0.61
C ILE A 80 -10.57 -12.27 -1.59
N PHE A 81 -11.18 -11.95 -2.73
CA PHE A 81 -11.63 -13.03 -3.63
C PHE A 81 -10.46 -13.77 -4.29
N SER A 82 -9.33 -13.09 -4.58
CA SER A 82 -8.14 -13.78 -5.10
C SER A 82 -7.54 -14.73 -4.07
N ALA A 83 -7.50 -14.32 -2.81
CA ALA A 83 -7.02 -15.16 -1.72
C ALA A 83 -7.96 -16.36 -1.48
N MET A 84 -9.27 -16.13 -1.47
CA MET A 84 -10.25 -17.23 -1.33
C MET A 84 -10.13 -18.26 -2.46
N GLU A 85 -9.83 -17.81 -3.69
CA GLU A 85 -9.63 -18.71 -4.84
C GLU A 85 -8.29 -19.45 -4.79
N GLN A 86 -7.19 -18.76 -4.43
CA GLN A 86 -5.84 -19.30 -4.53
C GLN A 86 -5.34 -19.97 -3.25
N MET A 87 -5.72 -19.42 -2.10
CA MET A 87 -5.26 -19.85 -0.78
C MET A 87 -6.33 -20.59 0.02
N HIS A 88 -7.60 -20.50 -0.41
CA HIS A 88 -8.78 -21.09 0.24
C HIS A 88 -9.01 -20.59 1.69
N GLU A 89 -8.47 -19.42 2.01
CA GLU A 89 -8.55 -18.78 3.32
C GLU A 89 -8.55 -17.25 3.16
N GLU A 90 -9.23 -16.53 4.08
CA GLU A 90 -9.23 -15.07 4.07
C GLU A 90 -7.81 -14.50 4.29
N PRO A 91 -7.41 -13.45 3.54
CA PRO A 91 -6.04 -12.93 3.60
C PRO A 91 -5.74 -12.10 4.85
N PHE A 92 -6.77 -11.60 5.53
CA PHE A 92 -6.68 -10.78 6.76
C PHE A 92 -8.02 -10.76 7.48
N LYS A 93 -7.94 -10.65 8.82
CA LYS A 93 -9.13 -10.69 9.69
C LYS A 93 -9.77 -9.32 9.89
N THR A 94 -8.99 -8.26 9.76
CA THR A 94 -9.44 -6.89 10.02
C THR A 94 -9.01 -5.97 8.89
N VAL A 95 -9.92 -5.10 8.45
CA VAL A 95 -9.61 -4.00 7.52
C VAL A 95 -9.73 -2.69 8.27
N PHE A 96 -8.60 -2.01 8.47
CA PHE A 96 -8.56 -0.68 9.06
C PHE A 96 -8.62 0.37 7.94
N ILE A 97 -9.69 1.14 7.91
CA ILE A 97 -9.96 2.12 6.87
C ILE A 97 -9.61 3.51 7.39
N HIS A 98 -8.63 4.17 6.76
CA HIS A 98 -8.25 5.53 7.07
C HIS A 98 -8.81 6.53 6.05
N GLY A 99 -8.91 7.80 6.47
CA GLY A 99 -9.24 8.91 5.57
C GLY A 99 -8.06 9.30 4.67
N LEU A 100 -8.32 10.20 3.73
CA LEU A 100 -7.31 10.72 2.81
C LEU A 100 -6.74 12.04 3.31
N VAL A 101 -5.46 12.26 2.99
CA VAL A 101 -4.83 13.57 3.15
C VAL A 101 -5.21 14.44 1.95
N ARG A 102 -5.82 15.59 2.23
CA ARG A 102 -6.27 16.57 1.24
C ARG A 102 -5.45 17.85 1.33
N ASP A 103 -5.46 18.66 0.28
CA ASP A 103 -4.83 19.97 0.32
C ASP A 103 -5.52 20.92 1.33
N SER A 104 -4.98 22.10 1.54
CA SER A 104 -5.52 23.09 2.48
C SER A 104 -6.95 23.55 2.14
N LEU A 105 -7.36 23.42 0.87
CA LEU A 105 -8.71 23.71 0.40
C LEU A 105 -9.66 22.52 0.52
N GLY A 106 -9.17 21.35 0.94
CA GLY A 106 -9.95 20.13 1.07
C GLY A 106 -10.10 19.33 -0.22
N ARG A 107 -9.35 19.66 -1.28
CA ARG A 107 -9.38 18.92 -2.55
C ARG A 107 -8.47 17.68 -2.46
N LYS A 108 -8.86 16.62 -3.15
CA LYS A 108 -8.00 15.42 -3.30
C LYS A 108 -6.70 15.83 -4.01
N MET A 109 -5.56 15.44 -3.45
CA MET A 109 -4.28 15.67 -4.09
C MET A 109 -4.12 14.78 -5.32
N SER A 110 -3.68 15.35 -6.43
CA SER A 110 -3.42 14.62 -7.67
C SER A 110 -2.28 15.25 -8.47
N LYS A 111 -1.60 14.43 -9.26
CA LYS A 111 -0.54 14.90 -10.16
C LYS A 111 -1.06 15.90 -11.19
N SER A 112 -2.30 15.69 -11.69
CA SER A 112 -2.92 16.55 -12.70
C SER A 112 -3.29 17.94 -12.17
N LEU A 113 -3.60 18.06 -10.87
CA LEU A 113 -3.90 19.34 -10.24
C LEU A 113 -2.65 20.06 -9.72
N GLY A 114 -1.50 19.38 -9.67
CA GLY A 114 -0.26 19.95 -9.15
C GLY A 114 -0.34 20.39 -7.69
N ASN A 115 -1.31 19.88 -6.92
CA ASN A 115 -1.56 20.22 -5.52
C ASN A 115 -1.00 19.17 -4.53
N GLY A 116 -0.20 18.23 -5.02
CA GLY A 116 0.50 17.26 -4.19
C GLY A 116 1.61 17.93 -3.39
N ILE A 117 1.78 17.49 -2.15
CA ILE A 117 2.88 17.91 -1.27
C ILE A 117 3.83 16.73 -1.19
N ASP A 118 5.11 16.97 -1.55
CA ASP A 118 6.13 15.94 -1.40
C ASP A 118 6.49 15.78 0.08
N PRO A 119 6.33 14.59 0.66
CA PRO A 119 6.71 14.34 2.04
C PRO A 119 8.21 14.52 2.29
N LEU A 120 9.07 14.30 1.30
CA LEU A 120 10.50 14.50 1.44
C LEU A 120 10.86 15.98 1.58
N ASP A 121 10.21 16.87 0.83
CA ASP A 121 10.38 18.31 0.99
C ASP A 121 9.98 18.78 2.39
N MET A 122 8.92 18.18 2.95
CA MET A 122 8.47 18.47 4.31
C MET A 122 9.46 17.97 5.36
N ILE A 123 10.06 16.80 5.13
CA ILE A 123 11.09 16.23 6.00
C ILE A 123 12.34 17.11 6.00
N ASP A 124 12.78 17.58 4.83
CA ASP A 124 13.95 18.43 4.69
C ASP A 124 13.76 19.79 5.39
N GLN A 125 12.55 20.35 5.35
CA GLN A 125 12.26 21.65 5.94
C GLN A 125 11.96 21.58 7.45
N TYR A 126 11.23 20.56 7.90
CA TYR A 126 10.67 20.52 9.26
C TYR A 126 11.14 19.32 10.09
N GLY A 127 11.75 18.33 9.47
CA GLY A 127 12.16 17.08 10.09
C GLY A 127 11.09 15.99 10.03
N ALA A 128 11.53 14.74 10.02
CA ALA A 128 10.64 13.56 9.90
C ALA A 128 9.67 13.46 11.07
N ASP A 129 10.10 13.75 12.28
CA ASP A 129 9.25 13.71 13.48
C ASP A 129 8.10 14.69 13.40
N ALA A 130 8.35 15.91 12.90
CA ALA A 130 7.32 16.92 12.73
C ALA A 130 6.24 16.50 11.73
N LEU A 131 6.64 15.95 10.59
CA LEU A 131 5.70 15.44 9.58
C LEU A 131 4.88 14.28 10.13
N ARG A 132 5.54 13.28 10.72
CA ARG A 132 4.87 12.11 11.30
C ARG A 132 3.89 12.50 12.39
N PHE A 133 4.28 13.39 13.28
CA PHE A 133 3.43 13.86 14.37
C PHE A 133 2.24 14.67 13.85
N ASN A 134 2.43 15.51 12.82
CA ASN A 134 1.33 16.23 12.17
C ASN A 134 0.30 15.26 11.56
N LEU A 135 0.76 14.20 10.87
CA LEU A 135 -0.13 13.22 10.24
C LEU A 135 -0.94 12.41 11.25
N ILE A 136 -0.40 12.15 12.44
CA ILE A 136 -1.08 11.34 13.46
C ILE A 136 -2.03 12.20 14.33
N THR A 137 -1.63 13.40 14.72
CA THR A 137 -2.38 14.19 15.71
C THR A 137 -3.58 14.93 15.17
N GLY A 138 -3.71 15.09 13.87
CA GLY A 138 -4.84 15.81 13.24
C GLY A 138 -5.93 14.89 12.70
N ASN A 139 -5.89 13.60 13.02
CA ASN A 139 -6.65 12.59 12.31
C ASN A 139 -7.57 11.81 13.25
N SER A 140 -8.75 11.47 12.77
CA SER A 140 -9.61 10.46 13.38
C SER A 140 -9.92 9.37 12.35
N PRO A 141 -10.06 8.09 12.77
CA PRO A 141 -10.32 6.98 11.87
C PRO A 141 -11.47 7.27 10.90
N GLY A 142 -11.28 6.98 9.63
CA GLY A 142 -12.29 7.14 8.58
C GLY A 142 -12.54 8.57 8.09
N ASN A 143 -11.93 9.59 8.69
CA ASN A 143 -12.10 10.98 8.27
C ASN A 143 -10.89 11.50 7.48
N ASP A 144 -11.18 12.30 6.45
CA ASP A 144 -10.15 13.01 5.71
C ASP A 144 -9.52 14.11 6.56
N MET A 145 -8.22 14.34 6.37
CA MET A 145 -7.55 15.47 6.98
C MET A 145 -7.07 16.48 5.93
N ARG A 146 -7.20 17.76 6.25
CA ARG A 146 -6.56 18.82 5.44
C ARG A 146 -5.14 19.02 5.93
N PHE A 147 -4.21 18.98 4.99
CA PHE A 147 -2.80 19.23 5.29
C PHE A 147 -2.51 20.74 5.21
N TYR A 148 -1.94 21.23 6.28
CA TYR A 148 -1.46 22.62 6.36
C TYR A 148 0.04 22.60 6.70
N VAL A 149 0.84 23.26 5.87
CA VAL A 149 2.31 23.31 6.06
C VAL A 149 2.66 23.98 7.38
N GLU A 150 1.91 25.00 7.80
CA GLU A 150 2.11 25.71 9.06
C GLU A 150 1.97 24.82 10.31
N LYS A 151 1.18 23.74 10.18
CA LYS A 151 1.08 22.74 11.26
C LYS A 151 2.37 21.93 11.41
N CYS A 152 3.11 21.67 10.33
CA CYS A 152 4.42 21.01 10.42
C CYS A 152 5.41 21.84 11.25
N GLU A 153 5.41 23.16 11.09
CA GLU A 153 6.23 24.05 11.90
C GLU A 153 5.85 23.99 13.38
N ALA A 154 4.56 24.02 13.68
CA ALA A 154 4.08 23.90 15.06
C ALA A 154 4.47 22.55 15.68
N MET A 155 4.40 21.45 14.90
CA MET A 155 4.81 20.12 15.35
C MET A 155 6.32 20.01 15.55
N ARG A 156 7.14 20.64 14.69
CA ARG A 156 8.59 20.76 14.90
C ARG A 156 8.90 21.45 16.23
N ASN A 157 8.25 22.54 16.50
CA ASN A 157 8.44 23.28 17.74
C ASN A 157 8.03 22.44 18.95
N PHE A 158 6.96 21.65 18.85
CA PHE A 158 6.55 20.73 19.91
C PHE A 158 7.56 19.59 20.12
N CYS A 159 8.05 18.97 19.05
CA CYS A 159 9.10 17.94 19.13
C CYS A 159 10.37 18.49 19.78
N ASN A 160 10.79 19.69 19.40
CA ASN A 160 11.93 20.37 20.01
C ASN A 160 11.70 20.67 21.51
N LYS A 161 10.47 21.04 21.89
CA LYS A 161 10.10 21.24 23.30
C LYS A 161 10.26 19.94 24.09
N LEU A 162 9.77 18.82 23.58
CA LEU A 162 9.92 17.52 24.23
C LEU A 162 11.39 17.13 24.36
N TRP A 163 12.15 17.27 23.29
CA TRP A 163 13.58 16.99 23.30
C TRP A 163 14.33 17.80 24.35
N ASN A 164 14.13 19.12 24.35
CA ASN A 164 14.81 20.00 25.26
C ASN A 164 14.38 19.77 26.74
N ALA A 165 13.12 19.49 26.98
CA ALA A 165 12.64 19.14 28.33
C ALA A 165 13.27 17.82 28.82
N SER A 166 13.30 16.80 27.98
CA SER A 166 13.95 15.51 28.29
C SER A 166 15.43 15.68 28.54
N ARG A 167 16.11 16.44 27.68
CA ARG A 167 17.54 16.74 27.84
C ARG A 167 17.82 17.49 29.16
N PHE A 168 16.98 18.45 29.51
CA PHE A 168 17.11 19.18 30.78
C PHE A 168 16.98 18.24 31.98
N VAL A 169 15.97 17.34 31.96
CA VAL A 169 15.80 16.35 33.02
C VAL A 169 17.03 15.44 33.11
N MET A 170 17.50 14.90 31.98
CA MET A 170 18.67 14.01 31.97
C MET A 170 19.94 14.64 32.47
N MET A 171 20.15 15.97 32.18
CA MET A 171 21.31 16.71 32.67
C MET A 171 21.28 16.96 34.17
N ASN A 172 20.12 16.90 34.79
CA ASN A 172 19.93 17.16 36.23
C ASN A 172 19.61 15.88 37.03
N LEU A 173 19.55 14.72 36.37
CA LEU A 173 19.43 13.43 37.05
C LEU A 173 20.79 13.06 37.67
N THR A 174 20.84 13.06 39.00
CA THR A 174 21.91 12.37 39.73
C THR A 174 21.48 10.91 39.90
N VAL A 175 22.10 10.00 39.11
CA VAL A 175 21.93 8.57 39.33
C VAL A 175 22.70 8.23 40.60
N THR A 176 21.99 8.04 41.69
CA THR A 176 22.55 7.33 42.88
C THR A 176 22.34 5.88 42.65
N GLU A 177 23.44 5.10 42.47
CA GLU A 177 23.43 3.66 42.48
C GLU A 177 22.84 3.13 43.80
#